data_98fc8fa0d9130af3eb6b16764d82ebcd
#
_entry.id   98fc8fa0d9130af3eb6b16764d82ebcd
#
_cell.length_a   1.000
_cell.length_b   1.000
_cell.length_c   1.000
_cell.angle_alpha   90.00
_cell.angle_beta   90.00
_cell.angle_gamma   90.00
#
_symmetry.space_group_name_H-M   'P 1'
#
loop_
_entity.id
_entity.type
_entity.pdbx_description
1 polymer ?
#
loop_
_entity_poly.entity_id
_entity_poly.type
_entity_poly.pdbx_seq_one_letter_code
_entity_poly.pdbx_strand_id
1 'polypeptide(L)'
;EKFFCYKTQIMKINNFPLVDRYVPESVSMWDISSMYKTICFNESLRIYTTPGDGDENLSNLNSFKYSQGFRFKYMQLLNKDYKRILFSPRITFNFVFYYIVYSYYSKIPLKKNIASLDFYLHKVIYLVLFPIFKIKKYWSKSNSKRQK
;
A
#
# COMPACT_ATOMS: atom_id res chain seq x y z
N GLU A 1 15.63 8.98 -7.54
CA GLU A 1 14.85 7.75 -7.51
C GLU A 1 15.78 6.54 -7.50
N LYS A 2 15.49 5.53 -6.67
CA LYS A 2 16.34 4.35 -6.54
C LYS A 2 15.93 3.31 -7.57
N PHE A 3 16.87 2.83 -8.35
CA PHE A 3 16.68 1.74 -9.30
C PHE A 3 17.03 0.42 -8.65
N PHE A 4 16.18 -0.58 -8.86
CA PHE A 4 16.42 -1.92 -8.36
C PHE A 4 16.73 -2.85 -9.54
N CYS A 5 17.90 -3.49 -9.49
CA CYS A 5 18.28 -4.56 -10.41
C CYS A 5 18.29 -5.88 -9.63
N TYR A 6 17.60 -6.89 -10.15
CA TYR A 6 17.53 -8.20 -9.54
C TYR A 6 18.04 -9.28 -10.49
N LYS A 7 18.65 -10.31 -9.93
CA LYS A 7 18.90 -11.52 -10.71
C LYS A 7 17.56 -12.12 -11.13
N THR A 8 17.41 -12.52 -12.39
CA THR A 8 16.16 -13.07 -12.96
C THR A 8 15.61 -14.25 -12.15
N GLN A 9 16.50 -15.09 -11.60
CA GLN A 9 16.11 -16.21 -10.73
C GLN A 9 15.36 -15.76 -9.47
N ILE A 10 15.78 -14.65 -8.85
CA ILE A 10 15.12 -14.09 -7.66
C ILE A 10 13.70 -13.64 -8.01
N MET A 11 13.51 -13.02 -9.16
CA MET A 11 12.19 -12.59 -9.63
C MET A 11 11.27 -13.76 -9.97
N LYS A 12 11.82 -14.86 -10.49
CA LYS A 12 11.05 -16.10 -10.75
C LYS A 12 10.53 -16.76 -9.47
N ILE A 13 11.29 -16.68 -8.38
CA ILE A 13 10.89 -17.24 -7.07
C ILE A 13 9.88 -16.33 -6.38
N ASN A 14 10.01 -15.01 -6.54
CA ASN A 14 9.17 -13.99 -5.90
C ASN A 14 8.22 -13.37 -6.91
N ASN A 15 7.29 -14.16 -7.44
CA ASN A 15 6.31 -13.71 -8.41
C ASN A 15 5.45 -12.57 -7.86
N PHE A 16 5.12 -11.61 -8.74
CA PHE A 16 4.15 -10.57 -8.40
C PHE A 16 2.78 -11.19 -8.14
N PRO A 17 2.12 -10.83 -7.03
CA PRO A 17 0.79 -11.34 -6.72
C PRO A 17 -0.24 -10.79 -7.71
N LEU A 18 -1.01 -11.69 -8.34
CA LEU A 18 -2.08 -11.35 -9.29
C LEU A 18 -3.39 -10.99 -8.56
N VAL A 19 -3.34 -9.96 -7.73
CA VAL A 19 -4.50 -9.52 -6.92
C VAL A 19 -5.31 -8.43 -7.60
N ASP A 20 -4.65 -7.63 -8.45
CA ASP A 20 -5.22 -6.49 -9.17
C ASP A 20 -4.42 -6.27 -10.46
N ARG A 21 -4.95 -5.45 -11.37
CA ARG A 21 -4.23 -5.01 -12.59
C ARG A 21 -2.93 -4.28 -12.28
N TYR A 22 -2.88 -3.62 -11.14
CA TYR A 22 -1.68 -2.97 -10.62
C TYR A 22 -1.47 -3.32 -9.15
N VAL A 23 -0.32 -3.88 -8.86
CA VAL A 23 0.17 -4.09 -7.49
C VAL A 23 1.49 -3.31 -7.36
N PRO A 24 1.64 -2.46 -6.31
CA PRO A 24 2.88 -1.71 -6.13
C PRO A 24 4.10 -2.64 -6.02
N GLU A 25 5.15 -2.34 -6.76
CA GLU A 25 6.41 -3.12 -6.79
C GLU A 25 7.00 -3.34 -5.40
N SER A 26 6.80 -2.40 -4.49
CA SER A 26 7.25 -2.48 -3.11
C SER A 26 6.79 -3.73 -2.36
N VAL A 27 5.74 -4.43 -2.83
CA VAL A 27 5.29 -5.71 -2.24
C VAL A 27 6.35 -6.79 -2.45
N SER A 28 6.77 -7.02 -3.68
CA SER A 28 7.80 -8.02 -4.01
C SER A 28 9.20 -7.58 -3.53
N MET A 29 9.49 -6.28 -3.60
CA MET A 29 10.74 -5.72 -3.09
C MET A 29 10.93 -5.96 -1.61
N TRP A 30 9.87 -5.87 -0.82
CA TRP A 30 9.93 -6.14 0.62
C TRP A 30 10.34 -7.59 0.90
N ASP A 31 9.78 -8.53 0.16
CA ASP A 31 10.11 -9.94 0.29
C ASP A 31 11.56 -10.22 -0.10
N ILE A 32 12.00 -9.69 -1.23
CA ILE A 32 13.37 -9.82 -1.70
C ILE A 32 14.35 -9.19 -0.70
N SER A 33 14.08 -8.00 -0.19
CA SER A 33 14.97 -7.29 0.73
C SER A 33 15.09 -7.96 2.10
N SER A 34 14.10 -8.78 2.50
CA SER A 34 14.16 -9.56 3.73
C SER A 34 15.06 -10.79 3.62
N MET A 35 15.26 -11.30 2.40
CA MET A 35 16.04 -12.52 2.12
C MET A 35 17.44 -12.23 1.57
N TYR A 36 17.63 -11.09 0.92
CA TYR A 36 18.86 -10.76 0.21
C TYR A 36 19.40 -9.38 0.63
N LYS A 37 20.72 -9.27 0.68
CA LYS A 37 21.38 -7.98 0.91
C LYS A 37 21.25 -7.10 -0.34
N THR A 38 20.93 -5.83 -0.11
CA THR A 38 20.85 -4.80 -1.16
C THR A 38 22.14 -4.00 -1.19
N ILE A 39 22.72 -3.83 -2.37
CA ILE A 39 23.87 -2.93 -2.60
C ILE A 39 23.31 -1.69 -3.28
N CYS A 40 23.65 -0.51 -2.75
CA CYS A 40 23.28 0.76 -3.36
C CYS A 40 24.49 1.35 -4.08
N PHE A 41 24.31 1.70 -5.35
CA PHE A 41 25.30 2.45 -6.13
C PHE A 41 24.82 3.90 -6.25
N ASN A 42 25.74 4.86 -6.03
CA ASN A 42 25.45 6.28 -6.20
C ASN A 42 25.82 6.74 -7.62
N GLU A 43 25.29 6.04 -8.61
CA GLU A 43 25.50 6.33 -10.03
C GLU A 43 24.16 6.63 -10.70
N SER A 44 24.17 7.55 -11.65
CA SER A 44 23.00 7.88 -12.46
C SER A 44 22.85 6.86 -13.59
N LEU A 45 22.06 5.81 -13.33
CA LEU A 45 21.88 4.69 -14.27
C LEU A 45 20.71 4.89 -15.25
N ARG A 46 19.94 5.98 -15.14
CA ARG A 46 18.76 6.21 -15.98
C ARG A 46 18.48 7.70 -16.19
N ILE A 47 18.13 8.04 -17.42
CA ILE A 47 17.53 9.32 -17.77
C ILE A 47 16.00 9.16 -17.76
N TYR A 48 15.31 9.94 -16.95
CA TYR A 48 13.87 10.05 -17.00
C TYR A 48 13.45 11.04 -18.08
N THR A 49 12.74 10.56 -19.07
CA THR A 49 11.96 11.46 -19.95
C THR A 49 10.58 11.64 -19.32
N THR A 50 10.25 12.88 -18.97
CA THR A 50 8.87 13.23 -18.62
C THR A 50 8.02 13.08 -19.87
N PRO A 51 7.01 12.19 -19.88
CA PRO A 51 6.07 12.10 -20.99
C PRO A 51 5.35 13.43 -21.18
N GLY A 52 5.05 13.77 -22.41
CA GLY A 52 4.21 14.93 -22.72
C GLY A 52 2.78 14.79 -22.15
N ASP A 53 2.06 15.89 -22.07
CA ASP A 53 0.66 15.91 -21.66
C ASP A 53 -0.17 14.99 -22.57
N GLY A 54 -0.68 13.90 -22.00
CA GLY A 54 -1.52 12.93 -22.72
C GLY A 54 -1.09 11.47 -22.61
N ASP A 55 0.14 11.20 -22.22
CA ASP A 55 0.59 9.82 -22.01
C ASP A 55 0.10 9.26 -20.66
N GLU A 56 -0.45 8.03 -20.69
CA GLU A 56 -0.79 7.30 -19.45
C GLU A 56 0.49 6.99 -18.67
N ASN A 57 0.84 7.87 -17.75
CA ASN A 57 2.03 7.72 -16.91
C ASN A 57 1.68 6.94 -15.64
N LEU A 58 2.48 5.94 -15.30
CA LEU A 58 2.35 5.18 -14.04
C LEU A 58 2.44 6.09 -12.79
N SER A 59 3.13 7.23 -12.87
CA SER A 59 3.19 8.22 -11.78
C SER A 59 1.85 8.93 -11.53
N ASN A 60 0.98 9.02 -12.52
CA ASN A 60 -0.36 9.61 -12.43
C ASN A 60 -1.45 8.58 -12.12
N LEU A 61 -1.06 7.36 -11.75
CA LEU A 61 -1.98 6.29 -11.42
C LEU A 61 -2.93 6.68 -10.29
N ASN A 62 -4.22 6.69 -10.61
CA ASN A 62 -5.24 6.85 -9.57
C ASN A 62 -5.27 5.60 -8.68
N SER A 63 -4.62 5.71 -7.51
CA SER A 63 -4.48 4.62 -6.54
C SER A 63 -5.83 4.04 -6.08
N PHE A 64 -6.92 4.81 -6.19
CA PHE A 64 -8.26 4.34 -5.84
C PHE A 64 -8.85 3.41 -6.91
N LYS A 65 -8.46 3.56 -8.18
CA LYS A 65 -8.83 2.65 -9.28
C LYS A 65 -8.23 1.25 -9.04
N TYR A 66 -7.04 1.18 -8.46
CA TYR A 66 -6.30 -0.05 -8.16
C TYR A 66 -6.27 -0.34 -6.64
N SER A 67 -7.38 -0.10 -5.99
CA SER A 67 -7.48 -0.17 -4.53
C SER A 67 -7.20 -1.55 -3.96
N GLN A 68 -7.44 -2.63 -4.69
CA GLN A 68 -7.14 -4.00 -4.23
C GLN A 68 -5.63 -4.24 -4.13
N GLY A 69 -4.85 -3.80 -5.10
CA GLY A 69 -3.39 -3.91 -5.09
C GLY A 69 -2.76 -3.09 -3.95
N PHE A 70 -3.23 -1.85 -3.75
CA PHE A 70 -2.78 -1.04 -2.62
C PHE A 70 -3.21 -1.60 -1.27
N ARG A 71 -4.45 -2.10 -1.15
CA ARG A 71 -4.91 -2.80 0.04
C ARG A 71 -4.01 -3.99 0.37
N PHE A 72 -3.69 -4.80 -0.64
CA PHE A 72 -2.80 -5.95 -0.48
C PHE A 72 -1.42 -5.53 0.02
N LYS A 73 -0.84 -4.46 -0.55
CA LYS A 73 0.42 -3.88 -0.08
C LYS A 73 0.39 -3.59 1.43
N TYR A 74 -0.61 -2.84 1.90
CA TYR A 74 -0.67 -2.46 3.31
C TYR A 74 -0.98 -3.64 4.23
N MET A 75 -1.78 -4.61 3.78
CA MET A 75 -2.00 -5.87 4.49
C MET A 75 -0.69 -6.63 4.70
N GLN A 76 0.12 -6.78 3.64
CA GLN A 76 1.41 -7.43 3.72
C GLN A 76 2.38 -6.71 4.67
N LEU A 77 2.45 -5.39 4.59
CA LEU A 77 3.29 -4.59 5.50
C LEU A 77 2.89 -4.77 6.97
N LEU A 78 1.59 -4.79 7.27
CA LEU A 78 1.09 -4.98 8.62
C LEU A 78 1.33 -6.40 9.14
N ASN A 79 1.23 -7.42 8.29
CA ASN A 79 1.40 -8.81 8.71
C ASN A 79 2.88 -9.21 8.82
N LYS A 80 3.76 -8.67 7.97
CA LYS A 80 5.19 -9.02 7.98
C LYS A 80 6.01 -8.24 9.00
N ASP A 81 5.65 -6.99 9.26
CA ASP A 81 6.45 -6.09 10.09
C ASP A 81 5.71 -5.67 11.36
N TYR A 82 5.22 -6.67 12.11
CA TYR A 82 4.49 -6.42 13.35
C TYR A 82 5.32 -5.70 14.43
N LYS A 83 6.63 -5.91 14.45
CA LYS A 83 7.53 -5.27 15.41
C LYS A 83 7.64 -3.76 15.20
N ARG A 84 7.32 -3.26 14.02
CA ARG A 84 7.37 -1.83 13.70
C ARG A 84 6.50 -0.98 14.62
N ILE A 85 5.42 -1.53 15.16
CA ILE A 85 4.56 -0.80 16.09
C ILE A 85 5.32 -0.36 17.35
N LEU A 86 6.29 -1.15 17.79
CA LEU A 86 7.11 -0.85 18.96
C LEU A 86 8.12 0.29 18.69
N PHE A 87 8.70 0.32 17.47
CA PHE A 87 9.74 1.29 17.11
C PHE A 87 9.18 2.53 16.40
N SER A 88 8.04 2.43 15.74
CA SER A 88 7.45 3.50 14.95
C SER A 88 5.93 3.43 14.93
N PRO A 89 5.26 3.68 16.07
CA PRO A 89 3.80 3.55 16.17
C PRO A 89 3.06 4.46 15.18
N ARG A 90 3.56 5.68 14.96
CA ARG A 90 2.96 6.63 13.98
C ARG A 90 2.91 6.04 12.57
N ILE A 91 3.96 5.34 12.14
CA ILE A 91 4.01 4.71 10.81
C ILE A 91 3.00 3.56 10.74
N THR A 92 2.89 2.77 11.81
CA THR A 92 1.92 1.68 11.90
C THR A 92 0.49 2.20 11.82
N PHE A 93 0.16 3.28 12.57
CA PHE A 93 -1.15 3.92 12.48
C PHE A 93 -1.46 4.39 11.05
N ASN A 94 -0.50 4.99 10.36
CA ASN A 94 -0.65 5.38 8.96
C ASN A 94 -0.93 4.17 8.05
N PHE A 95 -0.23 3.06 8.24
CA PHE A 95 -0.44 1.84 7.44
C PHE A 95 -1.83 1.25 7.68
N VAL A 96 -2.29 1.18 8.94
CA VAL A 96 -3.66 0.75 9.24
C VAL A 96 -4.67 1.69 8.62
N PHE A 97 -4.45 3.01 8.69
CA PHE A 97 -5.34 3.99 8.08
C PHE A 97 -5.42 3.81 6.56
N TYR A 98 -4.30 3.69 5.86
CA TYR A 98 -4.31 3.43 4.42
C TYR A 98 -4.95 2.07 4.08
N TYR A 99 -4.72 1.05 4.91
CA TYR A 99 -5.40 -0.23 4.75
C TYR A 99 -6.93 -0.10 4.85
N ILE A 100 -7.44 0.72 5.79
CA ILE A 100 -8.88 1.04 5.92
C ILE A 100 -9.38 1.75 4.66
N VAL A 101 -8.67 2.78 4.19
CA VAL A 101 -9.04 3.57 3.01
C VAL A 101 -9.17 2.66 1.78
N TYR A 102 -8.14 1.89 1.48
CA TYR A 102 -8.16 1.02 0.29
C TYR A 102 -9.13 -0.16 0.44
N SER A 103 -9.33 -0.69 1.64
CA SER A 103 -10.37 -1.70 1.91
C SER A 103 -11.77 -1.16 1.63
N TYR A 104 -12.03 0.09 1.99
CA TYR A 104 -13.30 0.75 1.71
C TYR A 104 -13.54 0.90 0.20
N TYR A 105 -12.54 1.38 -0.56
CA TYR A 105 -12.67 1.54 -2.01
C TYR A 105 -12.73 0.20 -2.75
N SER A 106 -12.10 -0.84 -2.23
CA SER A 106 -12.19 -2.22 -2.76
C SER A 106 -13.53 -2.90 -2.44
N LYS A 107 -14.44 -2.25 -1.69
CA LYS A 107 -15.74 -2.78 -1.27
C LYS A 107 -15.67 -4.11 -0.52
N ILE A 108 -14.57 -4.38 0.18
CA ILE A 108 -14.39 -5.62 0.93
C ILE A 108 -15.06 -5.51 2.29
N PRO A 109 -15.83 -6.54 2.72
CA PRO A 109 -16.53 -6.52 4.01
C PRO A 109 -15.57 -6.37 5.19
N LEU A 110 -16.01 -5.66 6.25
CA LEU A 110 -15.23 -5.42 7.47
C LEU A 110 -14.70 -6.72 8.08
N LYS A 111 -15.54 -7.75 8.18
CA LYS A 111 -15.16 -9.06 8.74
C LYS A 111 -13.97 -9.68 8.00
N LYS A 112 -13.97 -9.60 6.65
CA LYS A 112 -12.90 -10.14 5.81
C LYS A 112 -11.61 -9.33 5.97
N ASN A 113 -11.71 -8.01 6.14
CA ASN A 113 -10.55 -7.16 6.38
C ASN A 113 -9.88 -7.44 7.72
N ILE A 114 -10.66 -7.61 8.79
CA ILE A 114 -10.13 -7.94 10.12
C ILE A 114 -9.52 -9.35 10.11
N ALA A 115 -10.17 -10.30 9.45
CA ALA A 115 -9.68 -11.68 9.36
C ALA A 115 -8.34 -11.79 8.60
N SER A 116 -8.06 -10.87 7.66
CA SER A 116 -6.81 -10.86 6.89
C SER A 116 -5.62 -10.20 7.59
N LEU A 117 -5.81 -9.64 8.79
CA LEU A 117 -4.73 -9.15 9.64
C LEU A 117 -4.33 -10.25 10.64
N ASP A 118 -3.05 -10.56 10.72
CA ASP A 118 -2.56 -11.64 11.59
C ASP A 118 -2.46 -11.19 13.05
N PHE A 119 -2.01 -9.95 13.28
CA PHE A 119 -1.74 -9.44 14.62
C PHE A 119 -2.94 -8.79 15.28
N TYR A 120 -3.24 -9.22 16.51
CA TYR A 120 -4.37 -8.74 17.30
C TYR A 120 -4.36 -7.21 17.48
N LEU A 121 -3.19 -6.64 17.74
CA LEU A 121 -3.07 -5.20 17.95
C LEU A 121 -3.46 -4.39 16.69
N HIS A 122 -3.11 -4.86 15.49
CA HIS A 122 -3.53 -4.22 14.24
C HIS A 122 -5.05 -4.32 14.04
N LYS A 123 -5.68 -5.42 14.47
CA LYS A 123 -7.16 -5.57 14.45
C LYS A 123 -7.83 -4.55 15.37
N VAL A 124 -7.28 -4.36 16.58
CA VAL A 124 -7.80 -3.37 17.54
C VAL A 124 -7.68 -1.95 16.99
N ILE A 125 -6.49 -1.58 16.47
CA ILE A 125 -6.27 -0.26 15.85
C ILE A 125 -7.22 -0.06 14.66
N TYR A 126 -7.41 -1.09 13.83
CA TYR A 126 -8.35 -1.05 12.71
C TYR A 126 -9.77 -0.77 13.18
N LEU A 127 -10.26 -1.46 14.21
CA LEU A 127 -11.60 -1.28 14.76
C LEU A 127 -11.82 0.12 15.35
N VAL A 128 -10.80 0.70 15.97
CA VAL A 128 -10.85 2.06 16.50
C VAL A 128 -10.84 3.12 15.38
N LEU A 129 -9.99 2.96 14.38
CA LEU A 129 -9.85 3.94 13.31
C LEU A 129 -10.96 3.88 12.26
N PHE A 130 -11.58 2.72 12.05
CA PHE A 130 -12.60 2.54 11.02
C PHE A 130 -13.84 3.44 11.20
N PRO A 131 -14.47 3.56 12.39
CA PRO A 131 -15.58 4.50 12.60
C PRO A 131 -15.15 5.95 12.41
N ILE A 132 -13.95 6.33 12.87
CA ILE A 132 -13.41 7.69 12.70
C ILE A 132 -13.32 8.03 11.21
N PHE A 133 -12.79 7.11 10.40
CA PHE A 133 -12.74 7.27 8.95
C PHE A 133 -14.12 7.43 8.32
N LYS A 134 -15.11 6.62 8.72
CA LYS A 134 -16.50 6.74 8.22
C LYS A 134 -17.13 8.08 8.56
N ILE A 135 -16.97 8.55 9.78
CA ILE A 135 -17.49 9.85 10.24
C ILE A 135 -16.88 10.98 9.41
N LYS A 136 -15.53 11.02 9.29
CA LYS A 136 -14.84 12.05 8.51
C LYS A 136 -15.30 12.09 7.05
N LYS A 137 -15.48 10.92 6.43
CA LYS A 137 -15.97 10.83 5.06
C LYS A 137 -17.41 11.32 4.91
N TYR A 138 -18.28 11.01 5.87
CA TYR A 138 -19.66 11.47 5.87
C TYR A 138 -19.72 13.00 5.95
N TRP A 139 -18.94 13.63 6.83
CA TRP A 139 -18.87 15.08 6.99
C TRP A 139 -18.33 15.78 5.74
N SER A 140 -17.30 15.24 5.11
CA SER A 140 -16.75 15.77 3.86
C SER A 140 -17.81 15.79 2.74
N LYS A 141 -18.60 14.71 2.61
CA LYS A 141 -19.66 14.62 1.62
C LYS A 141 -20.84 15.58 1.91
N SER A 142 -21.15 15.80 3.17
CA SER A 142 -22.21 16.75 3.59
C SER A 142 -21.83 18.18 3.27
N ASN A 143 -20.59 18.59 3.53
CA ASN A 143 -20.12 19.95 3.25
C ASN A 143 -20.02 20.25 1.75
N SER A 144 -19.62 19.29 0.94
CA SER A 144 -19.59 19.43 -0.53
C SER A 144 -20.99 19.63 -1.15
N LYS A 145 -22.06 19.15 -0.49
CA LYS A 145 -23.45 19.38 -0.94
C LYS A 145 -24.01 20.73 -0.52
N ARG A 146 -23.44 21.38 0.50
CA ARG A 146 -23.88 22.70 0.96
C ARG A 146 -23.26 23.85 0.18
N GLN A 147 -22.24 23.58 -0.62
CA GLN A 147 -21.52 24.57 -1.44
C GLN A 147 -22.00 24.57 -2.91
N LYS A 148 -22.97 23.76 -3.26
CA LYS A 148 -23.69 23.76 -4.55
C LYS A 148 -25.10 24.30 -4.36
#